data_ac335dcfc34bb048ad7dec523f66320a
#
_entry.id   ac335dcfc34bb048ad7dec523f66320a
#
_cell.length_a   1.000
_cell.length_b   1.000
_cell.length_c   1.000
_cell.angle_alpha   90.00
_cell.angle_beta   90.00
_cell.angle_gamma   90.00
#
_symmetry.space_group_name_H-M   'P 1'
#
loop_
_entity.id
_entity.type
_entity.pdbx_description
1 polymer ?
#
loop_
_entity_poly.entity_id
_entity_poly.type
_entity_poly.pdbx_seq_one_letter_code
_entity_poly.pdbx_strand_id
1 'polypeptide(L)'
;ISEAKDYLKATIPADEFNEPLIDAYLDQGPKMVKFMQDHTDARYTSLEHYPDYFQDSPGVKLGNRALEPLPVSADVLGDDIDNLHPSGPQTIVFGRYGVNFEESHAFTTQSPGWFRLFAKIFLTYWLDFSWRIKRKRSRRLAFGAASVTRLFASIKKRNIPIWRSAALKEFILRDNKVIGAVIQMDGRLIKVQARRGVIVASGGF
;
A
#
# COMPACT_ATOMS: atom_id res chain seq x y z
N ILE A 1 -21.30 9.40 -1.10
CA ILE A 1 -20.76 9.67 -2.44
C ILE A 1 -20.95 11.15 -2.80
N SER A 2 -22.16 11.74 -2.62
CA SER A 2 -22.42 13.15 -2.95
C SER A 2 -21.45 14.10 -2.26
N GLU A 3 -21.28 14.04 -0.95
CA GLU A 3 -20.34 14.89 -0.19
C GLU A 3 -18.89 14.77 -0.70
N ALA A 4 -18.46 13.55 -1.11
CA ALA A 4 -17.13 13.37 -1.66
C ALA A 4 -16.98 14.03 -3.04
N LYS A 5 -18.04 14.02 -3.85
CA LYS A 5 -18.06 14.73 -5.15
C LYS A 5 -18.03 16.24 -4.93
N ASP A 6 -18.80 16.76 -3.96
CA ASP A 6 -18.81 18.19 -3.62
C ASP A 6 -17.42 18.66 -3.18
N TYR A 7 -16.74 17.86 -2.35
CA TYR A 7 -15.39 18.14 -1.92
C TYR A 7 -14.40 18.17 -3.08
N LEU A 8 -14.41 17.16 -3.97
CA LEU A 8 -13.52 17.10 -5.12
C LEU A 8 -13.79 18.24 -6.10
N LYS A 9 -15.07 18.60 -6.30
CA LYS A 9 -15.46 19.73 -7.15
C LYS A 9 -14.97 21.08 -6.61
N ALA A 10 -14.91 21.22 -5.28
CA ALA A 10 -14.43 22.44 -4.65
C ALA A 10 -12.90 22.55 -4.61
N THR A 11 -12.18 21.42 -4.68
CA THR A 11 -10.72 21.37 -4.47
C THR A 11 -9.93 21.14 -5.76
N ILE A 12 -10.55 20.61 -6.81
CA ILE A 12 -9.92 20.45 -8.12
C ILE A 12 -10.17 21.72 -8.97
N PRO A 13 -9.14 22.28 -9.62
CA PRO A 13 -9.32 23.41 -10.54
C PRO A 13 -10.40 23.11 -11.61
N ALA A 14 -11.20 24.10 -11.96
CA ALA A 14 -12.36 23.91 -12.82
C ALA A 14 -12.01 23.40 -14.23
N ASP A 15 -10.86 23.77 -14.74
CA ASP A 15 -10.32 23.34 -16.04
C ASP A 15 -9.75 21.92 -16.02
N GLU A 16 -9.44 21.38 -14.84
CA GLU A 16 -8.96 20.02 -14.63
C GLU A 16 -10.07 19.06 -14.16
N PHE A 17 -11.22 19.58 -13.73
CA PHE A 17 -12.31 18.78 -13.19
C PHE A 17 -13.03 18.00 -14.30
N ASN A 18 -12.84 16.68 -14.32
CA ASN A 18 -13.48 15.78 -15.26
C ASN A 18 -14.57 14.96 -14.54
N GLU A 19 -15.82 15.41 -14.62
CA GLU A 19 -16.95 14.80 -13.91
C GLU A 19 -17.11 13.30 -14.18
N PRO A 20 -17.07 12.78 -15.41
CA PRO A 20 -17.14 11.34 -15.68
C PRO A 20 -16.04 10.52 -15.00
N LEU A 21 -14.81 11.05 -14.93
CA LEU A 21 -13.71 10.37 -14.23
C LEU A 21 -13.91 10.39 -12.72
N ILE A 22 -14.38 11.49 -12.16
CA ILE A 22 -14.69 11.60 -10.73
C ILE A 22 -15.81 10.64 -10.33
N ASP A 23 -16.89 10.59 -11.12
CA ASP A 23 -18.00 9.65 -10.87
C ASP A 23 -17.53 8.20 -10.94
N ALA A 24 -16.72 7.85 -11.94
CA ALA A 24 -16.13 6.52 -12.04
C ALA A 24 -15.23 6.19 -10.84
N TYR A 25 -14.39 7.13 -10.40
CA TYR A 25 -13.53 6.96 -9.22
C TYR A 25 -14.34 6.71 -7.95
N LEU A 26 -15.37 7.53 -7.69
CA LEU A 26 -16.20 7.44 -6.50
C LEU A 26 -17.07 6.16 -6.49
N ASP A 27 -17.54 5.72 -7.66
CA ASP A 27 -18.32 4.49 -7.78
C ASP A 27 -17.45 3.23 -7.70
N GLN A 28 -16.31 3.21 -8.38
CA GLN A 28 -15.46 2.03 -8.49
C GLN A 28 -14.51 1.85 -7.28
N GLY A 29 -14.14 2.93 -6.60
CA GLY A 29 -13.22 2.87 -5.45
C GLY A 29 -13.66 1.89 -4.37
N PRO A 30 -14.87 2.00 -3.80
CA PRO A 30 -15.37 1.04 -2.80
C PRO A 30 -15.48 -0.39 -3.32
N LYS A 31 -15.87 -0.58 -4.59
CA LYS A 31 -15.95 -1.90 -5.23
C LYS A 31 -14.57 -2.53 -5.37
N MET A 32 -13.58 -1.75 -5.77
CA MET A 32 -12.19 -2.19 -5.86
C MET A 32 -11.65 -2.61 -4.48
N VAL A 33 -11.86 -1.81 -3.44
CA VAL A 33 -11.43 -2.15 -2.08
C VAL A 33 -12.08 -3.45 -1.62
N LYS A 34 -13.39 -3.59 -1.82
CA LYS A 34 -14.11 -4.83 -1.50
C LYS A 34 -13.55 -6.02 -2.27
N PHE A 35 -13.36 -5.89 -3.58
CA PHE A 35 -12.77 -6.93 -4.43
C PHE A 35 -11.39 -7.36 -3.92
N MET A 36 -10.53 -6.39 -3.59
CA MET A 36 -9.19 -6.67 -3.07
C MET A 36 -9.24 -7.43 -1.75
N GLN A 37 -10.15 -7.06 -0.83
CA GLN A 37 -10.30 -7.74 0.46
C GLN A 37 -10.87 -9.15 0.32
N ASP A 38 -11.81 -9.36 -0.60
CA ASP A 38 -12.46 -10.66 -0.82
C ASP A 38 -11.54 -11.66 -1.53
N HIS A 39 -10.69 -11.18 -2.46
CA HIS A 39 -9.93 -12.04 -3.37
C HIS A 39 -8.42 -12.06 -3.09
N THR A 40 -7.92 -11.25 -2.19
CA THR A 40 -6.48 -11.17 -1.86
C THR A 40 -6.24 -11.15 -0.35
N ASP A 41 -4.98 -11.09 0.07
CA ASP A 41 -4.62 -10.87 1.47
C ASP A 41 -4.65 -9.38 1.85
N ALA A 42 -4.98 -8.48 0.94
CA ALA A 42 -5.13 -7.06 1.24
C ALA A 42 -6.25 -6.85 2.27
N ARG A 43 -5.97 -6.05 3.29
CA ARG A 43 -6.92 -5.68 4.34
C ARG A 43 -6.72 -4.23 4.66
N TYR A 44 -7.79 -3.47 4.63
CA TYR A 44 -7.80 -2.04 4.85
C TYR A 44 -8.78 -1.67 5.96
N THR A 45 -8.51 -0.58 6.65
CA THR A 45 -9.42 0.08 7.57
C THR A 45 -9.53 1.56 7.21
N SER A 46 -10.67 2.17 7.48
CA SER A 46 -10.79 3.63 7.39
C SER A 46 -10.09 4.30 8.57
N LEU A 47 -9.53 5.46 8.32
CA LEU A 47 -8.87 6.28 9.33
C LEU A 47 -9.89 7.22 9.98
N GLU A 48 -10.19 6.99 11.24
CA GLU A 48 -11.19 7.76 12.00
C GLU A 48 -10.75 9.21 12.23
N HIS A 49 -9.44 9.42 12.47
CA HIS A 49 -8.88 10.72 12.86
C HIS A 49 -8.04 11.38 11.74
N TYR A 50 -8.24 10.99 10.48
CA TYR A 50 -7.53 11.58 9.35
C TYR A 50 -8.45 12.47 8.54
N PRO A 51 -8.40 13.80 8.76
CA PRO A 51 -9.27 14.75 8.08
C PRO A 51 -8.85 14.98 6.63
N ASP A 52 -9.79 15.44 5.82
CA ASP A 52 -9.49 15.98 4.50
C ASP A 52 -8.58 17.22 4.62
N TYR A 53 -7.74 17.45 3.62
CA TYR A 53 -6.74 18.53 3.67
C TYR A 53 -7.32 19.94 3.67
N PHE A 54 -8.39 20.18 2.89
CA PHE A 54 -9.05 21.49 2.76
C PHE A 54 -10.30 21.51 3.63
N GLN A 55 -10.12 21.84 4.91
CA GLN A 55 -11.16 21.69 5.92
C GLN A 55 -12.33 22.68 5.79
N ASP A 56 -12.14 23.79 5.08
CA ASP A 56 -13.19 24.80 4.84
C ASP A 56 -13.99 24.54 3.55
N SER A 57 -13.72 23.41 2.85
CA SER A 57 -14.36 23.08 1.58
C SER A 57 -15.72 22.39 1.78
N PRO A 58 -16.69 22.61 0.88
CA PRO A 58 -17.93 21.84 0.87
C PRO A 58 -17.65 20.32 0.81
N GLY A 59 -18.45 19.54 1.53
CA GLY A 59 -18.33 18.09 1.54
C GLY A 59 -17.12 17.53 2.29
N VAL A 60 -16.41 18.36 3.07
CA VAL A 60 -15.28 17.95 3.90
C VAL A 60 -15.67 16.86 4.91
N LYS A 61 -14.75 15.96 5.20
CA LYS A 61 -14.83 14.98 6.30
C LYS A 61 -13.63 15.11 7.23
N LEU A 62 -13.89 15.03 8.52
CA LEU A 62 -12.84 15.05 9.54
C LEU A 62 -12.22 13.68 9.79
N GLY A 63 -12.68 12.66 9.09
CA GLY A 63 -12.18 11.30 9.16
C GLY A 63 -12.97 10.33 8.28
N ASN A 64 -12.60 9.05 8.33
CA ASN A 64 -13.26 7.92 7.67
C ASN A 64 -13.32 7.96 6.13
N ARG A 65 -12.54 8.83 5.47
CA ARG A 65 -12.43 8.87 4.00
C ARG A 65 -11.14 8.25 3.48
N ALA A 66 -10.05 8.42 4.20
CA ALA A 66 -8.77 7.77 3.88
C ALA A 66 -8.75 6.32 4.38
N LEU A 67 -8.01 5.47 3.67
CA LEU A 67 -7.82 4.06 4.01
C LEU A 67 -6.36 3.78 4.35
N GLU A 68 -6.16 2.92 5.34
CA GLU A 68 -4.85 2.41 5.72
C GLU A 68 -4.82 0.88 5.64
N PRO A 69 -3.73 0.26 5.14
CA PRO A 69 -3.56 -1.18 5.23
C PRO A 69 -3.36 -1.61 6.69
N LEU A 70 -4.12 -2.61 7.12
CA LEU A 70 -3.95 -3.21 8.44
C LEU A 70 -2.53 -3.74 8.61
N PRO A 71 -1.89 -3.53 9.76
CA PRO A 71 -0.57 -4.10 10.05
C PRO A 71 -0.52 -5.61 9.84
N VAL A 72 0.66 -6.11 9.47
CA VAL A 72 0.88 -7.51 9.15
C VAL A 72 2.21 -7.99 9.74
N SER A 73 2.31 -9.28 10.06
CA SER A 73 3.58 -9.89 10.44
C SER A 73 4.46 -10.13 9.22
N ALA A 74 5.74 -9.80 9.34
CA ALA A 74 6.75 -10.08 8.33
C ALA A 74 7.03 -11.59 8.14
N ASP A 75 6.56 -12.44 9.06
CA ASP A 75 6.65 -13.91 8.94
C ASP A 75 6.06 -14.42 7.60
N VAL A 76 5.06 -13.71 7.08
CA VAL A 76 4.41 -14.01 5.79
C VAL A 76 5.40 -13.97 4.61
N LEU A 77 6.44 -13.16 4.70
CA LEU A 77 7.46 -13.03 3.65
C LEU A 77 8.52 -14.13 3.71
N GLY A 78 8.76 -14.72 4.91
CA GLY A 78 9.88 -15.64 5.11
C GLY A 78 11.21 -14.93 4.84
N ASP A 79 12.05 -15.50 3.96
CA ASP A 79 13.34 -14.92 3.60
C ASP A 79 13.23 -13.72 2.64
N ASP A 80 12.08 -13.54 1.99
CA ASP A 80 11.83 -12.37 1.14
C ASP A 80 11.77 -11.05 1.93
N ILE A 81 11.70 -11.09 3.25
CA ILE A 81 11.71 -9.89 4.11
C ILE A 81 12.94 -8.99 3.85
N ASP A 82 14.07 -9.59 3.54
CA ASP A 82 15.32 -8.84 3.30
C ASP A 82 15.29 -8.07 1.97
N ASN A 83 14.36 -8.42 1.07
CA ASN A 83 14.11 -7.71 -0.19
C ASN A 83 13.08 -6.58 -0.07
N LEU A 84 12.38 -6.49 1.07
CA LEU A 84 11.42 -5.41 1.30
C LEU A 84 12.20 -4.10 1.57
N HIS A 85 11.78 -3.02 0.90
CA HIS A 85 12.33 -1.70 1.17
C HIS A 85 12.12 -1.31 2.64
N PRO A 86 13.08 -0.64 3.30
CA PRO A 86 12.90 -0.17 4.68
C PRO A 86 11.68 0.72 4.82
N SER A 87 10.96 0.57 5.94
CA SER A 87 9.94 1.55 6.32
C SER A 87 10.57 2.90 6.63
N GLY A 88 9.85 3.98 6.29
CA GLY A 88 10.31 5.32 6.63
C GLY A 88 10.42 5.52 8.15
N PRO A 89 11.39 6.31 8.63
CA PRO A 89 11.62 6.48 10.08
C PRO A 89 10.41 7.05 10.81
N GLN A 90 9.56 7.82 10.13
CA GLN A 90 8.32 8.39 10.68
C GLN A 90 7.21 7.36 10.94
N THR A 91 7.36 6.14 10.42
CA THR A 91 6.35 5.07 10.54
C THR A 91 6.76 3.97 11.52
N ILE A 92 7.88 4.18 12.23
CA ILE A 92 8.45 3.20 13.15
C ILE A 92 8.79 3.83 14.49
N VAL A 93 8.58 3.07 15.57
CA VAL A 93 9.07 3.41 16.92
C VAL A 93 10.20 2.45 17.31
N PHE A 94 11.03 2.87 18.27
CA PHE A 94 12.24 2.13 18.69
C PHE A 94 13.17 1.77 17.51
N GLY A 95 13.16 2.59 16.44
CA GLY A 95 13.96 2.41 15.24
C GLY A 95 13.55 1.26 14.31
N ARG A 96 12.49 0.49 14.65
CA ARG A 96 12.09 -0.65 13.81
C ARG A 96 10.67 -1.20 14.01
N TYR A 97 9.94 -0.83 15.04
CA TYR A 97 8.59 -1.34 15.25
C TYR A 97 7.58 -0.50 14.45
N GLY A 98 6.90 -1.10 13.47
CA GLY A 98 5.91 -0.40 12.64
C GLY A 98 4.66 -0.06 13.46
N VAL A 99 4.29 1.22 13.48
CA VAL A 99 3.03 1.71 14.05
C VAL A 99 2.10 2.17 12.91
N ASN A 100 0.80 2.07 13.12
CA ASN A 100 -0.18 2.58 12.18
C ASN A 100 -0.58 4.02 12.51
N PHE A 101 -1.43 4.64 11.69
CA PHE A 101 -1.83 6.03 11.87
C PHE A 101 -2.54 6.25 13.20
N GLU A 102 -3.51 5.42 13.55
CA GLU A 102 -4.30 5.60 14.79
C GLU A 102 -3.43 5.43 16.05
N GLU A 103 -2.47 4.52 16.03
CA GLU A 103 -1.48 4.38 17.11
C GLU A 103 -0.61 5.63 17.22
N SER A 104 -0.14 6.17 16.09
CA SER A 104 0.65 7.41 16.05
C SER A 104 -0.18 8.61 16.53
N HIS A 105 -1.43 8.70 16.10
CA HIS A 105 -2.35 9.73 16.54
C HIS A 105 -2.58 9.66 18.06
N ALA A 106 -2.83 8.45 18.60
CA ALA A 106 -3.02 8.26 20.03
C ALA A 106 -1.81 8.71 20.86
N PHE A 107 -0.58 8.52 20.36
CA PHE A 107 0.63 9.02 21.03
C PHE A 107 0.78 10.53 20.95
N THR A 108 0.51 11.10 19.79
CA THR A 108 0.67 12.54 19.54
C THR A 108 -0.33 13.36 20.34
N THR A 109 -1.58 12.89 20.41
CA THR A 109 -2.67 13.58 21.11
C THR A 109 -2.83 13.18 22.57
N GLN A 110 -2.08 12.14 23.00
CA GLN A 110 -2.23 11.56 24.34
C GLN A 110 -3.69 11.16 24.65
N SER A 111 -4.37 10.58 23.64
CA SER A 111 -5.76 10.13 23.75
C SER A 111 -5.96 9.14 24.90
N PRO A 112 -7.16 9.03 25.49
CA PRO A 112 -7.41 8.06 26.56
C PRO A 112 -6.95 6.67 26.23
N GLY A 113 -6.09 6.09 27.07
CA GLY A 113 -5.51 4.75 26.87
C GLY A 113 -4.16 4.71 26.15
N TRP A 114 -3.60 5.86 25.70
CA TRP A 114 -2.31 5.91 25.01
C TRP A 114 -1.17 5.22 25.80
N PHE A 115 -1.17 5.34 27.13
CA PHE A 115 -0.16 4.71 27.97
C PHE A 115 -0.25 3.18 27.93
N ARG A 116 -1.46 2.62 27.92
CA ARG A 116 -1.66 1.15 27.77
C ARG A 116 -1.18 0.67 26.40
N LEU A 117 -1.46 1.46 25.37
CA LEU A 117 -0.99 1.18 24.02
C LEU A 117 0.54 1.22 23.95
N PHE A 118 1.16 2.26 24.53
CA PHE A 118 2.62 2.35 24.63
C PHE A 118 3.23 1.16 25.34
N ALA A 119 2.69 0.81 26.52
CA ALA A 119 3.15 -0.35 27.29
C ALA A 119 3.04 -1.66 26.50
N LYS A 120 1.92 -1.85 25.77
CA LYS A 120 1.72 -3.00 24.89
C LYS A 120 2.78 -3.05 23.78
N ILE A 121 3.02 -1.94 23.08
CA ILE A 121 4.02 -1.86 22.02
C ILE A 121 5.42 -2.09 22.57
N PHE A 122 5.75 -1.46 23.69
CA PHE A 122 7.02 -1.63 24.38
C PHE A 122 7.27 -3.09 24.74
N LEU A 123 6.32 -3.74 25.41
CA LEU A 123 6.43 -5.15 25.78
C LEU A 123 6.54 -6.05 24.55
N THR A 124 5.72 -5.84 23.53
CA THR A 124 5.77 -6.63 22.29
C THR A 124 7.14 -6.50 21.62
N TYR A 125 7.67 -5.28 21.55
CA TYR A 125 8.99 -5.03 21.00
C TYR A 125 10.10 -5.75 21.78
N TRP A 126 10.08 -5.70 23.11
CA TRP A 126 11.11 -6.30 23.92
C TRP A 126 11.00 -7.83 23.97
N LEU A 127 9.80 -8.39 24.01
CA LEU A 127 9.58 -9.84 23.98
C LEU A 127 9.95 -10.48 22.65
N ASP A 128 9.95 -9.70 21.53
CA ASP A 128 10.34 -10.22 20.21
C ASP A 128 11.87 -10.22 19.99
N PHE A 129 12.59 -10.60 21.05
CA PHE A 129 14.05 -10.60 21.05
C PHE A 129 14.67 -11.55 20.01
N SER A 130 14.11 -12.73 19.84
CA SER A 130 14.59 -13.74 18.89
C SER A 130 14.53 -13.24 17.44
N TRP A 131 13.48 -12.53 17.07
CA TRP A 131 13.37 -11.92 15.75
C TRP A 131 14.41 -10.82 15.56
N ARG A 132 14.62 -9.98 16.56
CA ARG A 132 15.57 -8.86 16.48
C ARG A 132 17.02 -9.30 16.29
N ILE A 133 17.39 -10.46 16.81
CA ILE A 133 18.72 -11.04 16.56
C ILE A 133 18.83 -11.59 15.14
N LYS A 134 17.79 -12.27 14.66
CA LYS A 134 17.82 -12.98 13.37
C LYS A 134 17.60 -12.06 12.17
N ARG A 135 16.84 -10.99 12.34
CA ARG A 135 16.39 -10.13 11.23
C ARG A 135 16.62 -8.65 11.53
N LYS A 136 17.05 -7.91 10.51
CA LYS A 136 17.24 -6.44 10.59
C LYS A 136 15.93 -5.66 10.48
N ARG A 137 14.92 -6.24 9.82
CA ARG A 137 13.62 -5.60 9.58
C ARG A 137 12.66 -5.80 10.76
N SER A 138 11.67 -4.92 10.86
CA SER A 138 10.57 -5.09 11.81
C SER A 138 9.81 -6.39 11.54
N ARG A 139 9.37 -7.06 12.59
CA ARG A 139 8.41 -8.14 12.45
C ARG A 139 7.01 -7.62 12.17
N ARG A 140 6.64 -6.49 12.79
CA ARG A 140 5.36 -5.83 12.53
C ARG A 140 5.54 -4.74 11.47
N LEU A 141 4.89 -4.92 10.35
CA LEU A 141 4.89 -4.01 9.22
C LEU A 141 3.57 -3.22 9.19
N ALA A 142 3.64 -1.92 8.91
CA ALA A 142 2.51 -1.02 8.80
C ALA A 142 2.62 -0.18 7.52
N PHE A 143 1.61 0.62 7.21
CA PHE A 143 1.55 1.50 6.03
C PHE A 143 1.89 0.78 4.72
N GLY A 144 2.67 1.40 3.86
CA GLY A 144 3.07 0.85 2.56
C GLY A 144 3.77 -0.51 2.65
N ALA A 145 4.58 -0.73 3.70
CA ALA A 145 5.22 -2.03 3.94
C ALA A 145 4.18 -3.13 4.18
N ALA A 146 3.11 -2.85 4.91
CA ALA A 146 2.02 -3.80 5.12
C ALA A 146 1.25 -4.08 3.82
N SER A 147 0.96 -3.04 3.03
CA SER A 147 0.28 -3.17 1.75
C SER A 147 1.06 -4.07 0.78
N VAL A 148 2.34 -3.76 0.58
CA VAL A 148 3.23 -4.54 -0.30
C VAL A 148 3.34 -5.99 0.18
N THR A 149 3.51 -6.21 1.49
CA THR A 149 3.62 -7.56 2.07
C THR A 149 2.36 -8.39 1.81
N ARG A 150 1.17 -7.82 2.01
CA ARG A 150 -0.10 -8.51 1.78
C ARG A 150 -0.32 -8.85 0.30
N LEU A 151 -0.01 -7.92 -0.60
CA LEU A 151 -0.08 -8.15 -2.03
C LEU A 151 0.93 -9.22 -2.48
N PHE A 152 2.15 -9.16 -1.97
CA PHE A 152 3.18 -10.16 -2.24
C PHE A 152 2.75 -11.56 -1.78
N ALA A 153 2.17 -11.68 -0.58
CA ALA A 153 1.60 -12.93 -0.09
C ALA A 153 0.54 -13.48 -1.05
N SER A 154 -0.32 -12.62 -1.56
CA SER A 154 -1.37 -12.99 -2.52
C SER A 154 -0.82 -13.50 -3.85
N ILE A 155 0.28 -12.90 -4.33
CA ILE A 155 1.00 -13.32 -5.53
C ILE A 155 1.65 -14.69 -5.31
N LYS A 156 2.32 -14.88 -4.17
CA LYS A 156 2.95 -16.17 -3.80
C LYS A 156 1.92 -17.30 -3.70
N LYS A 157 0.78 -17.07 -3.05
CA LYS A 157 -0.31 -18.07 -2.95
C LYS A 157 -0.86 -18.51 -4.30
N ARG A 158 -0.75 -17.65 -5.32
CA ARG A 158 -1.19 -17.94 -6.70
C ARG A 158 -0.08 -18.52 -7.58
N ASN A 159 1.11 -18.77 -7.04
CA ASN A 159 2.27 -19.22 -7.76
C ASN A 159 2.64 -18.33 -8.97
N ILE A 160 2.41 -17.03 -8.85
CA ILE A 160 2.78 -16.05 -9.88
C ILE A 160 4.26 -15.73 -9.69
N PRO A 161 5.10 -15.97 -10.70
CA PRO A 161 6.53 -15.68 -10.59
C PRO A 161 6.77 -14.17 -10.52
N ILE A 162 7.64 -13.75 -9.58
CA ILE A 162 8.09 -12.38 -9.45
C ILE A 162 9.56 -12.31 -9.85
N TRP A 163 9.85 -11.57 -10.90
CA TRP A 163 11.22 -11.32 -11.35
C TRP A 163 11.68 -9.96 -10.85
N ARG A 164 12.75 -9.96 -10.09
CA ARG A 164 13.40 -8.75 -9.58
C ARG A 164 14.59 -8.39 -10.44
N SER A 165 14.99 -7.11 -10.43
CA SER A 165 16.10 -6.62 -11.28
C SER A 165 15.89 -6.97 -12.76
N ALA A 166 14.63 -6.99 -13.20
CA ALA A 166 14.18 -7.38 -14.52
C ALA A 166 13.66 -6.15 -15.27
N ALA A 167 14.56 -5.41 -15.90
CA ALA A 167 14.20 -4.17 -16.56
C ALA A 167 13.55 -4.42 -17.93
N LEU A 168 12.37 -3.81 -18.17
CA LEU A 168 11.75 -3.75 -19.49
C LEU A 168 12.66 -2.95 -20.43
N LYS A 169 12.97 -3.52 -21.60
CA LYS A 169 13.76 -2.85 -22.66
C LYS A 169 12.90 -2.42 -23.81
N GLU A 170 12.08 -3.32 -24.32
CA GLU A 170 11.20 -3.04 -25.45
C GLU A 170 9.96 -3.93 -25.44
N PHE A 171 8.90 -3.52 -26.13
CA PHE A 171 7.76 -4.38 -26.41
C PHE A 171 7.95 -5.14 -27.71
N ILE A 172 7.53 -6.41 -27.72
CA ILE A 172 7.50 -7.22 -28.93
C ILE A 172 6.15 -6.98 -29.61
N LEU A 173 6.17 -6.44 -30.80
CA LEU A 173 4.99 -6.11 -31.61
C LEU A 173 4.80 -7.12 -32.74
N ARG A 174 3.55 -7.47 -33.03
CA ARG A 174 3.10 -8.16 -34.25
C ARG A 174 1.77 -7.56 -34.67
N ASP A 175 1.66 -7.16 -35.93
CA ASP A 175 0.45 -6.55 -36.49
C ASP A 175 -0.08 -5.40 -35.62
N ASN A 176 0.81 -4.50 -35.18
CA ASN A 176 0.55 -3.38 -34.30
C ASN A 176 -0.05 -3.73 -32.92
N LYS A 177 0.09 -5.01 -32.48
CA LYS A 177 -0.33 -5.49 -31.17
C LYS A 177 0.88 -5.91 -30.32
N VAL A 178 0.84 -5.58 -29.03
CA VAL A 178 1.86 -6.04 -28.08
C VAL A 178 1.63 -7.52 -27.78
N ILE A 179 2.57 -8.38 -28.19
CA ILE A 179 2.54 -9.82 -27.98
C ILE A 179 3.56 -10.29 -26.94
N GLY A 180 4.35 -9.38 -26.39
CA GLY A 180 5.36 -9.72 -25.40
C GLY A 180 6.28 -8.55 -25.07
N ALA A 181 7.35 -8.85 -24.37
CA ALA A 181 8.36 -7.90 -23.94
C ALA A 181 9.77 -8.51 -23.96
N VAL A 182 10.77 -7.67 -24.17
CA VAL A 182 12.18 -8.01 -23.94
C VAL A 182 12.58 -7.44 -22.58
N ILE A 183 13.07 -8.30 -21.72
CA ILE A 183 13.49 -7.98 -20.36
C ILE A 183 14.99 -8.20 -20.24
N GLN A 184 15.69 -7.27 -19.59
CA GLN A 184 17.08 -7.46 -19.20
C GLN A 184 17.14 -7.95 -17.75
N MET A 185 17.73 -9.11 -17.54
CA MET A 185 17.94 -9.71 -16.22
C MET A 185 19.33 -10.35 -16.19
N ASP A 186 20.12 -10.07 -15.16
CA ASP A 186 21.49 -10.59 -14.98
C ASP A 186 22.38 -10.39 -16.23
N GLY A 187 22.28 -9.23 -16.87
CA GLY A 187 23.03 -8.87 -18.08
C GLY A 187 22.54 -9.53 -19.37
N ARG A 188 21.53 -10.39 -19.32
CA ARG A 188 20.96 -11.10 -20.47
C ARG A 188 19.63 -10.52 -20.90
N LEU A 189 19.35 -10.55 -22.20
CA LEU A 189 18.08 -10.21 -22.77
C LEU A 189 17.20 -11.46 -22.88
N ILE A 190 16.01 -11.41 -22.28
CA ILE A 190 15.05 -12.51 -22.27
C ILE A 190 13.79 -12.03 -22.98
N LYS A 191 13.33 -12.77 -23.98
CA LYS A 191 12.06 -12.53 -24.67
C LYS A 191 10.95 -13.27 -23.94
N VAL A 192 9.91 -12.53 -23.51
CA VAL A 192 8.75 -13.07 -22.83
C VAL A 192 7.52 -12.88 -23.69
N GLN A 193 6.84 -13.95 -24.01
CA GLN A 193 5.58 -13.90 -24.76
C GLN A 193 4.41 -13.66 -23.80
N ALA A 194 3.54 -12.72 -24.11
CA ALA A 194 2.29 -12.46 -23.41
C ALA A 194 1.10 -13.04 -24.19
N ARG A 195 0.35 -13.94 -23.55
CA ARG A 195 -0.81 -14.57 -24.19
C ARG A 195 -2.04 -13.66 -24.28
N ARG A 196 -2.18 -12.72 -23.35
CA ARG A 196 -3.36 -11.81 -23.26
C ARG A 196 -3.00 -10.35 -23.42
N GLY A 197 -1.82 -9.93 -23.03
CA GLY A 197 -1.36 -8.55 -23.07
C GLY A 197 -0.31 -8.27 -22.01
N VAL A 198 0.22 -7.06 -22.02
CA VAL A 198 1.19 -6.56 -21.06
C VAL A 198 0.58 -5.36 -20.34
N ILE A 199 0.60 -5.40 -19.01
CA ILE A 199 0.17 -4.27 -18.16
C ILE A 199 1.42 -3.53 -17.71
N VAL A 200 1.48 -2.23 -18.01
CA VAL A 200 2.54 -1.33 -17.54
C VAL A 200 2.06 -0.65 -16.28
N ALA A 201 2.75 -0.88 -15.17
CA ALA A 201 2.44 -0.31 -13.86
C ALA A 201 3.71 0.22 -13.20
N SER A 202 4.53 0.95 -13.98
CA SER A 202 5.86 1.45 -13.57
C SER A 202 5.82 2.73 -12.74
N GLY A 203 4.65 3.24 -12.42
CA GLY A 203 4.45 4.51 -11.73
C GLY A 203 4.26 5.68 -12.70
N GLY A 204 4.11 6.87 -12.15
CA GLY A 204 4.03 8.15 -12.87
C GLY A 204 5.28 9.01 -12.60
N PHE A 205 5.32 10.17 -13.27
CA PHE A 205 6.42 11.14 -13.13
C PHE A 205 5.88 12.45 -12.58
#